data_0739c847cbdea67b122ae866ac0fa80a
#
_entry.id   0739c847cbdea67b122ae866ac0fa80a
#
_cell.length_a   1.000
_cell.length_b   1.000
_cell.length_c   1.000
_cell.angle_alpha   90.00
_cell.angle_beta   90.00
_cell.angle_gamma   90.00
#
_symmetry.space_group_name_H-M   'P 1'
#
loop_
_entity.id
_entity.type
_entity.pdbx_description
1 polymer ?
#
loop_
_entity_poly.entity_id
_entity_poly.type
_entity_poly.pdbx_seq_one_letter_code
_entity_poly.pdbx_strand_id
1 'polypeptide(L)'
;AVIELKGLKPDTEYIYSIVIDGKAIGPLETMSFRTFPSAGKASKFTIAFGGGAGYTPWKEHMWTTIDKRRPQALLLLGDNVYVDMPTVHQTQRYCYYRRQSRPEFRALVAKTPVYAIYDDHDFGTNDCVPGADIDDPPWKRPVWKLFTQNWANPYYGGGEKQPGCWFDFQIGDVDFIMLDGRYYRNKP
;
A
#
# COMPACT_ATOMS: atom_id res chain seq x y z
N ALA A 1 -1.71 0.35 -13.06
CA ALA A 1 -3.12 0.01 -13.32
C ALA A 1 -3.64 -0.84 -12.17
N VAL A 2 -4.90 -0.64 -11.75
CA VAL A 2 -5.59 -1.49 -10.77
C VAL A 2 -6.65 -2.29 -11.54
N ILE A 3 -6.71 -3.59 -11.29
CA ILE A 3 -7.70 -4.51 -11.89
C ILE A 3 -8.52 -5.09 -10.74
N GLU A 4 -9.82 -4.88 -10.78
CA GLU A 4 -10.76 -5.44 -9.81
C GLU A 4 -11.21 -6.83 -10.27
N LEU A 5 -11.01 -7.84 -9.42
CA LEU A 5 -11.50 -9.20 -9.63
C LEU A 5 -12.76 -9.41 -8.77
N LYS A 6 -13.85 -9.87 -9.40
CA LYS A 6 -15.15 -10.10 -8.73
C LYS A 6 -15.52 -11.58 -8.73
N GLY A 7 -16.43 -11.95 -7.83
CA GLY A 7 -16.97 -13.30 -7.75
C GLY A 7 -16.01 -14.36 -7.21
N LEU A 8 -14.93 -13.93 -6.55
CA LEU A 8 -14.00 -14.85 -5.91
C LEU A 8 -14.63 -15.48 -4.66
N LYS A 9 -14.37 -16.76 -4.45
CA LYS A 9 -14.78 -17.46 -3.23
C LYS A 9 -13.90 -17.04 -2.05
N PRO A 10 -14.44 -16.90 -0.83
CA PRO A 10 -13.63 -16.61 0.34
C PRO A 10 -12.73 -17.78 0.70
N ASP A 11 -11.65 -17.50 1.43
CA ASP A 11 -10.67 -18.45 1.94
C ASP A 11 -10.12 -19.42 0.86
N THR A 12 -9.95 -18.91 -0.37
CA THR A 12 -9.58 -19.71 -1.54
C THR A 12 -8.28 -19.18 -2.15
N GLU A 13 -7.38 -20.10 -2.46
CA GLU A 13 -6.16 -19.79 -3.20
C GLU A 13 -6.43 -19.72 -4.71
N TYR A 14 -5.92 -18.66 -5.32
CA TYR A 14 -5.98 -18.42 -6.76
C TYR A 14 -4.56 -18.25 -7.30
N ILE A 15 -4.28 -18.95 -8.41
CA ILE A 15 -3.07 -18.73 -9.20
C ILE A 15 -3.43 -17.71 -10.29
N TYR A 16 -2.56 -16.75 -10.55
CA TYR A 16 -2.79 -15.74 -11.55
C TYR A 16 -1.56 -15.49 -12.43
N SER A 17 -1.81 -14.96 -13.60
CA SER A 17 -0.78 -14.47 -14.50
C SER A 17 -1.14 -13.07 -14.99
N ILE A 18 -0.12 -12.26 -15.22
CA ILE A 18 -0.28 -10.94 -15.86
C ILE A 18 0.10 -11.11 -17.33
N VAL A 19 -0.82 -10.73 -18.22
CA VAL A 19 -0.61 -10.76 -19.66
C VAL A 19 -0.64 -9.32 -20.19
N ILE A 20 0.42 -8.89 -20.86
CA ILE A 20 0.51 -7.60 -21.55
C ILE A 20 0.80 -7.87 -23.01
N ASP A 21 -0.02 -7.33 -23.91
CA ASP A 21 0.09 -7.51 -25.36
C ASP A 21 0.23 -9.00 -25.77
N GLY A 22 -0.57 -9.88 -25.14
CA GLY A 22 -0.59 -11.31 -25.39
C GLY A 22 0.60 -12.09 -24.83
N LYS A 23 1.52 -11.44 -24.11
CA LYS A 23 2.68 -12.09 -23.47
C LYS A 23 2.51 -12.15 -21.97
N ALA A 24 2.63 -13.35 -21.40
CA ALA A 24 2.66 -13.54 -19.95
C ALA A 24 3.92 -12.90 -19.35
N ILE A 25 3.77 -12.17 -18.25
CA ILE A 25 4.86 -11.52 -17.53
C ILE A 25 5.02 -12.18 -16.17
N GLY A 26 6.25 -12.56 -15.87
CA GLY A 26 6.65 -13.17 -14.60
C GLY A 26 6.54 -14.71 -14.59
N PRO A 27 7.07 -15.34 -13.57
CA PRO A 27 7.01 -16.79 -13.41
C PRO A 27 5.58 -17.19 -12.99
N LEU A 28 4.83 -17.79 -13.90
CA LEU A 28 3.44 -18.23 -13.71
C LEU A 28 3.25 -19.11 -12.46
N GLU A 29 4.26 -19.91 -12.13
CA GLU A 29 4.20 -20.92 -11.07
C GLU A 29 4.27 -20.37 -9.64
N THR A 30 4.58 -19.08 -9.48
CA THR A 30 4.80 -18.46 -8.16
C THR A 30 3.85 -17.32 -7.82
N MET A 31 2.97 -16.94 -8.75
CA MET A 31 2.03 -15.84 -8.55
C MET A 31 0.69 -16.42 -8.10
N SER A 32 0.46 -16.38 -6.81
CA SER A 32 -0.82 -16.76 -6.21
C SER A 32 -1.22 -15.79 -5.13
N PHE A 33 -2.49 -15.74 -4.81
CA PHE A 33 -3.00 -15.06 -3.63
C PHE A 33 -4.13 -15.87 -3.03
N ARG A 34 -4.38 -15.67 -1.73
CA ARG A 34 -5.51 -16.25 -1.04
C ARG A 34 -6.49 -15.15 -0.66
N THR A 35 -7.76 -15.36 -0.98
CA THR A 35 -8.83 -14.49 -0.51
C THR A 35 -9.02 -14.64 1.00
N PHE A 36 -9.45 -13.58 1.64
CA PHE A 36 -9.71 -13.61 3.07
C PHE A 36 -10.91 -14.50 3.42
N PRO A 37 -10.97 -15.02 4.65
CA PRO A 37 -12.19 -15.65 5.18
C PRO A 37 -13.38 -14.71 5.09
N SER A 38 -14.58 -15.28 5.01
CA SER A 38 -15.82 -14.49 5.03
C SER A 38 -15.90 -13.60 6.25
N ALA A 39 -16.47 -12.42 6.08
CA ALA A 39 -16.76 -11.49 7.16
C ALA A 39 -17.55 -12.20 8.31
N GLY A 40 -17.17 -11.90 9.55
CA GLY A 40 -17.77 -12.48 10.74
C GLY A 40 -17.36 -13.94 11.06
N LYS A 41 -16.53 -14.57 10.21
CA LYS A 41 -16.05 -15.94 10.46
C LYS A 41 -14.78 -15.92 11.30
N ALA A 42 -14.81 -16.46 12.51
CA ALA A 42 -13.63 -16.64 13.35
C ALA A 42 -12.53 -17.39 12.59
N SER A 43 -11.34 -16.80 12.53
CA SER A 43 -10.24 -17.30 11.71
C SER A 43 -8.89 -17.01 12.36
N LYS A 44 -7.92 -17.89 12.13
CA LYS A 44 -6.51 -17.64 12.50
C LYS A 44 -5.78 -17.08 11.28
N PHE A 45 -5.09 -15.97 11.48
CA PHE A 45 -4.26 -15.36 10.45
C PHE A 45 -3.05 -14.65 11.06
N THR A 46 -2.06 -14.38 10.23
CA THR A 46 -0.86 -13.64 10.60
C THR A 46 -0.81 -12.37 9.79
N ILE A 47 -0.64 -11.24 10.46
CA ILE A 47 -0.43 -9.93 9.83
C ILE A 47 1.01 -9.50 10.06
N ALA A 48 1.68 -9.07 8.99
CA ALA A 48 2.90 -8.28 9.10
C ALA A 48 2.54 -6.80 9.03
N PHE A 49 3.15 -5.98 9.86
CA PHE A 49 2.96 -4.54 9.80
C PHE A 49 4.26 -3.81 10.14
N GLY A 50 4.42 -2.60 9.63
CA GLY A 50 5.57 -1.76 9.91
C GLY A 50 5.52 -0.45 9.14
N GLY A 51 6.36 0.50 9.55
CA GLY A 51 6.60 1.79 8.89
C GLY A 51 8.09 2.08 8.81
N GLY A 52 8.47 3.22 8.22
CA GLY A 52 9.86 3.64 8.13
C GLY A 52 10.70 2.79 7.17
N ALA A 53 10.11 2.27 6.11
CA ALA A 53 10.76 1.39 5.14
C ALA A 53 11.60 2.17 4.11
N GLY A 54 12.50 3.04 4.55
CA GLY A 54 13.44 3.76 3.69
C GLY A 54 14.25 2.80 2.81
N TYR A 55 14.48 3.23 1.56
CA TYR A 55 15.30 2.42 0.66
C TYR A 55 16.75 2.38 1.12
N THR A 56 17.21 1.19 1.49
CA THR A 56 18.59 0.93 1.87
C THR A 56 19.01 -0.39 1.22
N PRO A 57 19.82 -0.40 0.16
CA PRO A 57 20.07 -1.59 -0.67
C PRO A 57 20.43 -2.84 0.11
N TRP A 58 21.29 -2.73 1.11
CA TRP A 58 21.72 -3.88 1.93
C TRP A 58 20.68 -4.33 2.98
N LYS A 59 19.57 -3.61 3.16
CA LYS A 59 18.47 -3.98 4.07
C LYS A 59 17.25 -4.53 3.33
N GLU A 60 17.23 -4.51 2.01
CA GLU A 60 16.07 -4.98 1.22
C GLU A 60 15.74 -6.47 1.46
N HIS A 61 16.68 -7.26 1.98
CA HIS A 61 16.42 -8.64 2.42
C HIS A 61 15.35 -8.76 3.53
N MET A 62 14.95 -7.66 4.17
CA MET A 62 13.86 -7.65 5.15
C MET A 62 12.55 -8.14 4.52
N TRP A 63 12.29 -7.82 3.24
CA TRP A 63 11.10 -8.27 2.52
C TRP A 63 11.08 -9.79 2.38
N THR A 64 12.23 -10.40 2.08
CA THR A 64 12.38 -11.86 2.08
C THR A 64 12.15 -12.46 3.46
N THR A 65 12.56 -11.77 4.52
CA THR A 65 12.33 -12.22 5.91
C THR A 65 10.85 -12.19 6.26
N ILE A 66 10.13 -11.17 5.84
CA ILE A 66 8.67 -11.08 6.00
C ILE A 66 7.98 -12.18 5.18
N ASP A 67 8.36 -12.38 3.92
CA ASP A 67 7.79 -13.42 3.04
C ASP A 67 7.90 -14.83 3.65
N LYS A 68 9.03 -15.15 4.28
CA LYS A 68 9.23 -16.43 4.99
C LYS A 68 8.22 -16.66 6.13
N ARG A 69 7.62 -15.61 6.68
CA ARG A 69 6.57 -15.71 7.71
C ARG A 69 5.19 -15.97 7.13
N ARG A 70 5.03 -15.88 5.81
CA ARG A 70 3.77 -16.11 5.07
C ARG A 70 2.59 -15.35 5.67
N PRO A 71 2.70 -14.02 5.84
CA PRO A 71 1.58 -13.25 6.37
C PRO A 71 0.42 -13.28 5.38
N GLN A 72 -0.81 -13.26 5.88
CA GLN A 72 -2.02 -13.14 5.08
C GLN A 72 -2.27 -11.70 4.61
N ALA A 73 -1.67 -10.72 5.28
CA ALA A 73 -1.62 -9.33 4.81
C ALA A 73 -0.37 -8.62 5.34
N LEU A 74 0.06 -7.61 4.59
CA LEU A 74 1.11 -6.66 4.98
C LEU A 74 0.51 -5.27 5.11
N LEU A 75 0.64 -4.65 6.28
CA LEU A 75 0.20 -3.28 6.53
C LEU A 75 1.42 -2.36 6.57
N LEU A 76 1.50 -1.45 5.63
CA LEU A 76 2.52 -0.42 5.56
C LEU A 76 1.98 0.86 6.21
N LEU A 77 2.55 1.21 7.36
CA LEU A 77 2.01 2.24 8.25
C LEU A 77 2.61 3.64 8.01
N GLY A 78 3.12 3.87 6.81
CA GLY A 78 3.72 5.13 6.41
C GLY A 78 5.25 5.06 6.33
N ASP A 79 5.84 6.12 5.77
CA ASP A 79 7.25 6.19 5.39
C ASP A 79 7.66 5.00 4.50
N ASN A 80 6.78 4.67 3.57
CA ASN A 80 6.99 3.58 2.63
C ASN A 80 8.06 3.93 1.60
N VAL A 81 8.18 5.23 1.34
CA VAL A 81 9.21 5.87 0.51
C VAL A 81 9.59 7.21 1.14
N TYR A 82 10.85 7.61 1.01
CA TYR A 82 11.34 8.89 1.51
C TYR A 82 11.49 9.83 0.32
N VAL A 83 10.48 10.67 0.12
CA VAL A 83 10.41 11.64 -0.97
C VAL A 83 10.89 13.01 -0.52
N ASP A 84 10.32 13.52 0.57
CA ASP A 84 10.63 14.83 1.20
C ASP A 84 10.55 16.03 0.25
N MET A 85 9.93 15.87 -0.92
CA MET A 85 9.81 16.86 -1.98
C MET A 85 8.39 16.88 -2.55
N PRO A 86 7.39 17.37 -1.78
CA PRO A 86 5.99 17.27 -2.16
C PRO A 86 5.62 18.05 -3.43
N THR A 87 6.45 19.02 -3.84
CA THR A 87 6.27 19.80 -5.07
C THR A 87 6.97 19.20 -6.29
N VAL A 88 7.78 18.14 -6.12
CA VAL A 88 8.54 17.49 -7.20
C VAL A 88 8.00 16.10 -7.47
N HIS A 89 6.92 16.03 -8.25
CA HIS A 89 6.20 14.79 -8.51
C HIS A 89 7.02 13.71 -9.22
N GLN A 90 8.04 14.09 -9.99
CA GLN A 90 8.97 13.15 -10.62
C GLN A 90 9.77 12.37 -9.57
N THR A 91 10.23 13.05 -8.51
CA THR A 91 10.94 12.40 -7.40
C THR A 91 10.02 11.40 -6.69
N GLN A 92 8.76 11.78 -6.42
CA GLN A 92 7.77 10.89 -5.82
C GLN A 92 7.54 9.63 -6.69
N ARG A 93 7.31 9.80 -8.01
CA ARG A 93 7.18 8.67 -8.95
C ARG A 93 8.40 7.77 -8.95
N TYR A 94 9.60 8.36 -8.95
CA TYR A 94 10.85 7.61 -8.92
C TYR A 94 10.99 6.81 -7.62
N CYS A 95 10.66 7.38 -6.47
CA CYS A 95 10.73 6.69 -5.18
C CYS A 95 9.78 5.49 -5.12
N TYR A 96 8.53 5.64 -5.60
CA TYR A 96 7.60 4.51 -5.74
C TYR A 96 8.11 3.45 -6.70
N TYR A 97 8.57 3.85 -7.90
CA TYR A 97 9.14 2.93 -8.87
C TYR A 97 10.32 2.15 -8.28
N ARG A 98 11.25 2.85 -7.64
CA ARG A 98 12.41 2.25 -6.98
C ARG A 98 11.99 1.20 -5.94
N ARG A 99 11.02 1.51 -5.08
CA ARG A 99 10.48 0.57 -4.08
C ARG A 99 9.82 -0.64 -4.76
N GLN A 100 8.92 -0.40 -5.67
CA GLN A 100 8.11 -1.44 -6.29
C GLN A 100 8.89 -2.29 -7.31
N SER A 101 10.02 -1.83 -7.80
CA SER A 101 10.90 -2.59 -8.71
C SER A 101 11.85 -3.56 -7.99
N ARG A 102 11.96 -3.49 -6.63
CA ARG A 102 12.86 -4.38 -5.90
C ARG A 102 12.40 -5.84 -5.99
N PRO A 103 13.29 -6.77 -6.38
CA PRO A 103 12.92 -8.19 -6.53
C PRO A 103 12.34 -8.79 -5.25
N GLU A 104 12.93 -8.46 -4.10
CA GLU A 104 12.52 -8.97 -2.80
C GLU A 104 11.10 -8.49 -2.42
N PHE A 105 10.83 -7.21 -2.67
CA PHE A 105 9.51 -6.62 -2.45
C PHE A 105 8.47 -7.20 -3.41
N ARG A 106 8.80 -7.29 -4.71
CA ARG A 106 7.93 -7.88 -5.73
C ARG A 106 7.56 -9.34 -5.41
N ALA A 107 8.53 -10.13 -4.95
CA ALA A 107 8.28 -11.54 -4.57
C ALA A 107 7.28 -11.65 -3.41
N LEU A 108 7.35 -10.76 -2.43
CA LEU A 108 6.42 -10.69 -1.31
C LEU A 108 5.02 -10.26 -1.77
N VAL A 109 4.91 -9.13 -2.47
CA VAL A 109 3.61 -8.56 -2.84
C VAL A 109 2.88 -9.33 -3.94
N ALA A 110 3.59 -10.19 -4.67
CA ALA A 110 2.97 -11.11 -5.63
C ALA A 110 2.10 -12.18 -4.95
N LYS A 111 2.25 -12.40 -3.65
CA LYS A 111 1.57 -13.45 -2.87
C LYS A 111 0.78 -12.91 -1.69
N THR A 112 1.15 -11.73 -1.21
CA THR A 112 0.62 -11.14 0.03
C THR A 112 -0.10 -9.85 -0.28
N PRO A 113 -1.39 -9.72 0.03
CA PRO A 113 -2.12 -8.46 -0.05
C PRO A 113 -1.42 -7.38 0.76
N VAL A 114 -1.28 -6.19 0.18
CA VAL A 114 -0.63 -5.04 0.81
C VAL A 114 -1.62 -3.91 0.94
N TYR A 115 -1.73 -3.37 2.15
CA TYR A 115 -2.48 -2.18 2.49
C TYR A 115 -1.53 -1.11 2.98
N ALA A 116 -1.65 0.10 2.49
CA ALA A 116 -0.71 1.16 2.81
C ALA A 116 -1.40 2.45 3.22
N ILE A 117 -0.86 3.12 4.20
CA ILE A 117 -1.09 4.54 4.46
C ILE A 117 0.22 5.29 4.25
N TYR A 118 0.17 6.60 4.10
CA TYR A 118 1.37 7.43 4.09
C TYR A 118 1.66 7.99 5.48
N ASP A 119 2.91 8.42 5.68
CA ASP A 119 3.29 9.34 6.73
C ASP A 119 4.02 10.55 6.11
N ASP A 120 4.77 11.33 6.89
CA ASP A 120 5.30 12.61 6.46
C ASP A 120 6.28 12.52 5.28
N HIS A 121 7.19 11.58 5.29
CA HIS A 121 8.16 11.40 4.20
C HIS A 121 7.56 10.96 2.87
N ASP A 122 6.43 10.26 2.88
CA ASP A 122 5.66 9.95 1.66
C ASP A 122 4.87 11.15 1.18
N PHE A 123 4.27 11.91 2.14
CA PHE A 123 3.23 12.91 1.87
C PHE A 123 3.80 14.33 1.72
N GLY A 124 4.76 14.70 2.55
CA GLY A 124 5.29 16.06 2.58
C GLY A 124 6.80 16.12 2.78
N THR A 125 7.20 16.82 3.81
CA THR A 125 8.57 16.86 4.35
C THR A 125 8.56 16.33 5.78
N ASN A 126 9.72 16.02 6.33
CA ASN A 126 9.84 15.55 7.71
C ASN A 126 8.97 16.38 8.67
N ASP A 127 8.15 15.71 9.47
CA ASP A 127 7.22 16.30 10.44
C ASP A 127 6.21 17.30 9.86
N CYS A 128 5.89 17.24 8.58
CA CYS A 128 5.00 18.21 7.94
C CYS A 128 3.64 18.32 8.64
N VAL A 129 3.18 19.57 8.75
CA VAL A 129 1.88 19.94 9.28
C VAL A 129 1.15 20.78 8.22
N PRO A 130 0.51 20.14 7.24
CA PRO A 130 -0.01 20.84 6.07
C PRO A 130 -1.27 21.65 6.32
N GLY A 131 -1.92 21.49 7.47
CA GLY A 131 -3.16 22.22 7.79
C GLY A 131 -4.43 21.48 7.36
N ALA A 132 -5.60 22.04 7.79
CA ALA A 132 -6.90 21.40 7.58
C ALA A 132 -7.48 21.58 6.18
N ASP A 133 -7.02 22.57 5.41
CA ASP A 133 -7.58 22.86 4.10
C ASP A 133 -7.29 21.76 3.09
N ILE A 134 -8.27 21.44 2.26
CA ILE A 134 -8.18 20.34 1.29
C ILE A 134 -7.14 20.62 0.21
N ASP A 135 -7.09 21.85 -0.30
CA ASP A 135 -6.29 22.25 -1.45
C ASP A 135 -5.13 23.19 -1.12
N ASP A 136 -4.93 23.48 0.17
CA ASP A 136 -3.81 24.27 0.65
C ASP A 136 -2.98 23.48 1.70
N PRO A 137 -1.68 23.37 1.53
CA PRO A 137 -0.86 23.76 0.36
C PRO A 137 -1.24 23.03 -0.94
N PRO A 138 -1.04 23.66 -2.12
CA PRO A 138 -1.55 23.13 -3.40
C PRO A 138 -0.91 21.82 -3.84
N TRP A 139 0.18 21.39 -3.22
CA TRP A 139 0.82 20.10 -3.49
C TRP A 139 0.09 18.90 -2.85
N LYS A 140 -0.79 19.09 -1.87
CA LYS A 140 -1.46 17.99 -1.13
C LYS A 140 -2.20 17.04 -2.07
N ARG A 141 -3.08 17.57 -2.89
CA ARG A 141 -3.90 16.76 -3.81
C ARG A 141 -3.06 16.04 -4.88
N PRO A 142 -2.10 16.67 -5.56
CA PRO A 142 -1.19 15.96 -6.46
C PRO A 142 -0.42 14.82 -5.80
N VAL A 143 0.11 15.01 -4.60
CA VAL A 143 0.80 13.95 -3.83
C VAL A 143 -0.14 12.81 -3.50
N TRP A 144 -1.34 13.10 -2.98
CA TRP A 144 -2.37 12.10 -2.72
C TRP A 144 -2.74 11.31 -3.98
N LYS A 145 -2.93 11.96 -5.12
CA LYS A 145 -3.21 11.28 -6.39
C LYS A 145 -2.09 10.33 -6.80
N LEU A 146 -0.84 10.70 -6.59
CA LEU A 146 0.28 9.80 -6.86
C LEU A 146 0.29 8.60 -5.88
N PHE A 147 -0.03 8.81 -4.63
CA PHE A 147 -0.18 7.73 -3.66
C PHE A 147 -1.27 6.74 -4.12
N THR A 148 -2.46 7.21 -4.49
CA THR A 148 -3.57 6.35 -4.94
C THR A 148 -3.25 5.55 -6.20
N GLN A 149 -2.33 6.03 -7.04
CA GLN A 149 -1.87 5.33 -8.23
C GLN A 149 -0.86 4.21 -7.94
N ASN A 150 -0.25 4.23 -6.77
CA ASN A 150 0.84 3.33 -6.41
C ASN A 150 0.47 2.26 -5.39
N TRP A 151 -0.60 2.44 -4.64
CA TRP A 151 -1.09 1.49 -3.65
C TRP A 151 -2.56 1.13 -3.93
N ALA A 152 -2.86 -0.16 -4.00
CA ALA A 152 -4.21 -0.66 -4.29
C ALA A 152 -4.99 -0.89 -2.99
N ASN A 153 -5.34 0.17 -2.29
CA ASN A 153 -6.22 0.11 -1.11
C ASN A 153 -7.69 -0.07 -1.51
N PRO A 154 -8.57 -0.48 -0.60
CA PRO A 154 -10.01 -0.58 -0.87
C PRO A 154 -10.63 0.74 -1.33
N TYR A 155 -10.22 1.84 -0.70
CA TYR A 155 -10.57 3.21 -1.05
C TYR A 155 -9.57 4.20 -0.43
N TYR A 156 -9.77 5.51 -0.64
CA TYR A 156 -8.83 6.55 -0.23
C TYR A 156 -9.58 7.73 0.38
N GLY A 157 -9.83 7.65 1.70
CA GLY A 157 -10.60 8.64 2.42
C GLY A 157 -12.01 8.82 1.85
N GLY A 158 -12.49 10.04 1.76
CA GLY A 158 -13.76 10.40 1.10
C GLY A 158 -13.63 10.65 -0.41
N GLY A 159 -12.55 10.14 -1.05
CA GLY A 159 -12.27 10.35 -2.47
C GLY A 159 -11.91 11.80 -2.80
N GLU A 160 -12.25 12.27 -3.99
CA GLU A 160 -11.91 13.63 -4.45
C GLU A 160 -12.53 14.74 -3.58
N LYS A 161 -13.65 14.48 -2.90
CA LYS A 161 -14.30 15.48 -2.04
C LYS A 161 -13.62 15.61 -0.67
N GLN A 162 -13.02 14.55 -0.20
CA GLN A 162 -12.32 14.50 1.09
C GLN A 162 -11.13 13.56 0.97
N PRO A 163 -10.06 13.99 0.26
CA PRO A 163 -8.90 13.15 0.02
C PRO A 163 -8.21 12.74 1.33
N GLY A 164 -7.66 11.54 1.32
CA GLY A 164 -6.92 11.01 2.46
C GLY A 164 -6.51 9.57 2.18
N CYS A 165 -5.78 8.96 3.10
CA CYS A 165 -5.35 7.57 2.98
C CYS A 165 -6.09 6.63 3.93
N TRP A 166 -7.05 7.10 4.72
CA TRP A 166 -7.81 6.23 5.62
C TRP A 166 -8.76 5.31 4.86
N PHE A 167 -8.92 4.13 5.37
CA PHE A 167 -9.86 3.11 4.90
C PHE A 167 -10.04 2.04 5.99
N ASP A 168 -11.02 1.18 5.80
CA ASP A 168 -11.22 -0.02 6.61
C ASP A 168 -11.30 -1.27 5.72
N PHE A 169 -11.06 -2.40 6.33
CA PHE A 169 -11.26 -3.72 5.73
C PHE A 169 -11.39 -4.77 6.82
N GLN A 170 -11.88 -5.96 6.47
CA GLN A 170 -12.12 -7.03 7.41
C GLN A 170 -11.40 -8.31 6.98
N ILE A 171 -10.87 -9.05 7.97
CA ILE A 171 -10.36 -10.40 7.79
C ILE A 171 -11.07 -11.29 8.81
N GLY A 172 -11.95 -12.18 8.34
CA GLY A 172 -12.73 -13.01 9.23
C GLY A 172 -13.62 -12.18 10.16
N ASP A 173 -13.41 -12.28 11.46
CA ASP A 173 -14.13 -11.55 12.52
C ASP A 173 -13.38 -10.34 13.08
N VAL A 174 -12.30 -9.91 12.41
CA VAL A 174 -11.47 -8.77 12.84
C VAL A 174 -11.58 -7.62 11.84
N ASP A 175 -11.96 -6.45 12.34
CA ASP A 175 -12.00 -5.19 11.59
C ASP A 175 -10.67 -4.46 11.73
N PHE A 176 -10.17 -3.96 10.61
CA PHE A 176 -8.96 -3.14 10.51
C PHE A 176 -9.35 -1.73 10.09
N ILE A 177 -8.92 -0.74 10.86
CA ILE A 177 -9.14 0.67 10.58
C ILE A 177 -7.77 1.32 10.39
N MET A 178 -7.50 1.77 9.16
CA MET A 178 -6.29 2.48 8.79
C MET A 178 -6.55 3.98 8.82
N LEU A 179 -5.78 4.72 9.59
CA LEU A 179 -6.01 6.16 9.82
C LEU A 179 -5.06 7.03 8.99
N ASP A 180 -5.50 8.22 8.63
CA ASP A 180 -4.67 9.26 8.02
C ASP A 180 -4.17 10.22 9.10
N GLY A 181 -2.88 10.24 9.32
CA GLY A 181 -2.24 11.12 10.29
C GLY A 181 -1.68 12.41 9.69
N ARG A 182 -1.84 12.65 8.36
CA ARG A 182 -1.11 13.74 7.69
C ARG A 182 -1.98 14.73 6.92
N TYR A 183 -2.93 14.27 6.09
CA TYR A 183 -3.62 15.17 5.15
C TYR A 183 -4.21 16.41 5.81
N TYR A 184 -4.82 16.25 6.97
CA TYR A 184 -5.52 17.31 7.71
C TYR A 184 -4.82 17.69 9.02
N ARG A 185 -3.56 17.31 9.18
CA ARG A 185 -2.81 17.58 10.41
C ARG A 185 -2.64 19.07 10.63
N ASN A 186 -3.13 19.54 11.77
CA ASN A 186 -2.95 20.90 12.26
C ASN A 186 -1.89 20.97 13.35
N LYS A 187 -1.32 22.16 13.54
CA LYS A 187 -0.59 22.46 14.77
C LYS A 187 -1.58 22.44 15.93
N PRO A 188 -1.18 21.91 17.09
CA PRO A 188 -1.98 22.00 18.31
C PRO A 188 -2.17 23.45 18.75
#